data_a5f2480cd663a100218fb56d313bcc01
#
_entry.id   a5f2480cd663a100218fb56d313bcc01
#
_cell.length_a   1.000
_cell.length_b   1.000
_cell.length_c   1.000
_cell.angle_alpha   90.00
_cell.angle_beta   90.00
_cell.angle_gamma   90.00
#
_symmetry.space_group_name_H-M   'P 1'
#
loop_
_entity.id
_entity.type
_entity.pdbx_description
1 polymer ?
#
loop_
_entity_poly.entity_id
_entity_poly.type
_entity_poly.pdbx_seq_one_letter_code
_entity_poly.pdbx_strand_id
1 'polypeptide(L)'
;MKPLIFLLISSFSFAQDVSEKEVVKPIENLFNAMKSADSLGVKNVFSSSAMMQTFNKNNEIRTEKVEDFAKQVGSSKVGDLDEKFTISKILIDGNMASVWIPYQFYYKGNFSHCGVNSFQLAKLNNEWKIQYIIDTRRKDNCIK
;
A
#
# COMPACT_ATOMS: atom_id res chain seq x y z
N MET A 1 -11.26 -55.61 -11.40
CA MET A 1 -11.53 -54.17 -11.65
C MET A 1 -10.74 -53.37 -10.61
N LYS A 2 -9.68 -52.65 -11.02
CA LYS A 2 -8.88 -51.81 -10.12
C LYS A 2 -9.46 -50.40 -10.18
N PRO A 3 -9.72 -49.71 -9.03
CA PRO A 3 -10.16 -48.32 -9.06
C PRO A 3 -9.00 -47.41 -9.42
N LEU A 4 -9.22 -46.57 -10.41
CA LEU A 4 -8.32 -45.47 -10.80
C LEU A 4 -8.55 -44.30 -9.85
N ILE A 5 -7.61 -44.07 -8.93
CA ILE A 5 -7.65 -42.90 -8.03
C ILE A 5 -7.12 -41.70 -8.82
N PHE A 6 -7.98 -40.78 -9.18
CA PHE A 6 -7.60 -39.45 -9.73
C PHE A 6 -7.06 -38.58 -8.60
N LEU A 7 -5.75 -38.36 -8.61
CA LEU A 7 -5.11 -37.35 -7.75
C LEU A 7 -5.35 -35.96 -8.35
N LEU A 8 -6.32 -35.25 -7.85
CA LEU A 8 -6.51 -33.82 -8.15
C LEU A 8 -5.44 -33.03 -7.41
N ILE A 9 -4.34 -32.75 -8.09
CA ILE A 9 -3.27 -31.87 -7.58
C ILE A 9 -3.77 -30.40 -7.68
N SER A 10 -3.92 -29.76 -6.53
CA SER A 10 -4.36 -28.38 -6.39
C SER A 10 -3.31 -27.38 -6.91
N SER A 11 -3.42 -26.98 -8.17
CA SER A 11 -2.62 -25.90 -8.79
C SER A 11 -3.05 -24.47 -8.37
N PHE A 12 -3.94 -24.33 -7.38
CA PHE A 12 -4.49 -23.05 -6.94
C PHE A 12 -3.51 -22.14 -6.17
N SER A 13 -2.52 -22.70 -5.47
CA SER A 13 -1.63 -21.93 -4.60
C SER A 13 -0.68 -20.99 -5.35
N PHE A 14 -0.18 -21.40 -6.52
CA PHE A 14 0.79 -20.57 -7.27
C PHE A 14 0.17 -19.36 -7.96
N ALA A 15 -1.05 -19.49 -8.48
CA ALA A 15 -1.73 -18.38 -9.16
C ALA A 15 -2.12 -17.27 -8.16
N GLN A 16 -2.50 -17.64 -6.93
CA GLN A 16 -2.84 -16.70 -5.88
C GLN A 16 -1.60 -15.95 -5.36
N ASP A 17 -0.49 -16.63 -5.14
CA ASP A 17 0.77 -16.02 -4.68
C ASP A 17 1.33 -15.01 -5.68
N VAL A 18 1.32 -15.30 -6.98
CA VAL A 18 1.72 -14.36 -8.04
C VAL A 18 0.80 -13.16 -8.08
N SER A 19 -0.51 -13.35 -7.93
CA SER A 19 -1.50 -12.26 -7.91
C SER A 19 -1.31 -11.32 -6.72
N GLU A 20 -1.01 -11.84 -5.52
CA GLU A 20 -0.74 -11.03 -4.32
C GLU A 20 0.52 -10.18 -4.48
N LYS A 21 1.59 -10.73 -5.03
CA LYS A 21 2.85 -9.99 -5.31
C LYS A 21 2.62 -8.83 -6.28
N GLU A 22 1.79 -9.05 -7.32
CA GLU A 22 1.44 -7.97 -8.25
C GLU A 22 0.66 -6.84 -7.58
N VAL A 23 -0.27 -7.18 -6.67
CA VAL A 23 -1.06 -6.21 -5.90
C VAL A 23 -0.17 -5.39 -4.96
N VAL A 24 0.80 -6.03 -4.33
CA VAL A 24 1.71 -5.39 -3.35
C VAL A 24 2.72 -4.46 -4.00
N LYS A 25 3.14 -4.74 -5.23
CA LYS A 25 4.19 -4.00 -5.94
C LYS A 25 3.98 -2.47 -6.00
N PRO A 26 2.81 -1.91 -6.37
CA PRO A 26 2.60 -0.46 -6.35
C PRO A 26 2.70 0.14 -4.94
N ILE A 27 2.38 -0.62 -3.88
CA ILE A 27 2.50 -0.18 -2.49
C ILE A 27 3.99 -0.10 -2.08
N GLU A 28 4.76 -1.13 -2.39
CA GLU A 28 6.22 -1.12 -2.16
C GLU A 28 6.91 0.00 -2.93
N ASN A 29 6.49 0.21 -4.17
CA ASN A 29 7.00 1.31 -5.00
C ASN A 29 6.66 2.68 -4.41
N LEU A 30 5.47 2.86 -3.80
CA LEU A 30 5.10 4.09 -3.10
C LEU A 30 6.06 4.38 -1.94
N PHE A 31 6.29 3.41 -1.06
CA PHE A 31 7.16 3.61 0.10
C PHE A 31 8.63 3.80 -0.29
N ASN A 32 9.08 3.10 -1.34
CA ASN A 32 10.41 3.31 -1.92
C ASN A 32 10.55 4.71 -2.52
N ALA A 33 9.54 5.21 -3.25
CA ALA A 33 9.53 6.55 -3.82
C ALA A 33 9.54 7.64 -2.71
N MET A 34 8.77 7.44 -1.64
CA MET A 34 8.82 8.32 -0.45
C MET A 34 10.22 8.37 0.14
N LYS A 35 10.86 7.24 0.38
CA LYS A 35 12.20 7.14 0.96
C LYS A 35 13.27 7.74 0.04
N SER A 36 13.09 7.63 -1.27
CA SER A 36 14.02 8.14 -2.29
C SER A 36 13.78 9.60 -2.66
N ALA A 37 12.77 10.27 -2.05
CA ALA A 37 12.33 11.63 -2.41
C ALA A 37 11.93 11.74 -3.91
N ASP A 38 11.35 10.66 -4.47
CA ASP A 38 10.96 10.56 -5.87
C ASP A 38 9.48 10.94 -6.07
N SER A 39 9.22 12.20 -6.39
CA SER A 39 7.87 12.71 -6.63
C SER A 39 7.20 12.07 -7.86
N LEU A 40 7.97 11.69 -8.87
CA LEU A 40 7.43 11.03 -10.07
C LEU A 40 7.05 9.58 -9.77
N GLY A 41 7.89 8.86 -9.03
CA GLY A 41 7.61 7.52 -8.54
C GLY A 41 6.34 7.46 -7.72
N VAL A 42 6.10 8.46 -6.84
CA VAL A 42 4.83 8.59 -6.10
C VAL A 42 3.64 8.70 -7.05
N LYS A 43 3.68 9.61 -8.03
CA LYS A 43 2.55 9.78 -8.97
C LYS A 43 2.26 8.54 -9.78
N ASN A 44 3.29 7.82 -10.20
CA ASN A 44 3.17 6.68 -11.11
C ASN A 44 2.44 5.48 -10.51
N VAL A 45 2.40 5.35 -9.19
CA VAL A 45 1.71 4.22 -8.53
C VAL A 45 0.22 4.47 -8.31
N PHE A 46 -0.25 5.71 -8.38
CA PHE A 46 -1.65 6.07 -8.24
C PHE A 46 -2.40 6.05 -9.58
N SER A 47 -3.70 5.80 -9.53
CA SER A 47 -4.58 6.05 -10.67
C SER A 47 -4.83 7.55 -10.83
N SER A 48 -5.28 7.97 -12.00
CA SER A 48 -5.59 9.40 -12.28
C SER A 48 -6.75 9.96 -11.44
N SER A 49 -7.60 9.11 -10.88
CA SER A 49 -8.73 9.46 -10.02
C SER A 49 -8.53 9.07 -8.56
N ALA A 50 -7.28 8.82 -8.16
CA ALA A 50 -6.97 8.35 -6.81
C ALA A 50 -7.29 9.40 -5.73
N MET A 51 -7.68 8.91 -4.57
CA MET A 51 -7.97 9.70 -3.37
C MET A 51 -7.09 9.26 -2.21
N MET A 52 -6.57 10.23 -1.46
CA MET A 52 -5.83 10.01 -0.22
C MET A 52 -6.54 10.69 0.93
N GLN A 53 -6.71 9.96 2.03
CA GLN A 53 -7.35 10.49 3.24
C GLN A 53 -6.59 10.05 4.49
N THR A 54 -6.67 10.88 5.53
CA THR A 54 -6.09 10.58 6.84
C THR A 54 -6.99 11.12 7.94
N PHE A 55 -6.94 10.52 9.12
CA PHE A 55 -7.56 11.09 10.32
C PHE A 55 -6.64 12.14 10.95
N ASN A 56 -7.16 13.34 11.19
CA ASN A 56 -6.47 14.36 11.96
C ASN A 56 -6.60 14.11 13.47
N LYS A 57 -5.97 14.96 14.29
CA LYS A 57 -6.01 14.86 15.76
C LYS A 57 -7.40 15.00 16.38
N ASN A 58 -8.35 15.55 15.63
CA ASN A 58 -9.74 15.73 16.07
C ASN A 58 -10.65 14.60 15.60
N ASN A 59 -10.11 13.51 15.06
CA ASN A 59 -10.84 12.41 14.41
C ASN A 59 -11.70 12.84 13.20
N GLU A 60 -11.30 13.91 12.52
CA GLU A 60 -11.91 14.35 11.28
C GLU A 60 -11.11 13.81 10.09
N ILE A 61 -11.79 13.47 9.01
CA ILE A 61 -11.15 13.02 7.78
C ILE A 61 -10.62 14.25 7.02
N ARG A 62 -9.33 14.23 6.73
CA ARG A 62 -8.66 15.19 5.84
C ARG A 62 -8.34 14.49 4.52
N THR A 63 -8.72 15.10 3.40
CA THR A 63 -8.35 14.67 2.06
C THR A 63 -7.11 15.42 1.58
N GLU A 64 -6.18 14.69 0.98
CA GLU A 64 -4.96 15.22 0.38
C GLU A 64 -4.90 14.82 -1.10
N LYS A 65 -4.45 15.73 -1.95
CA LYS A 65 -4.25 15.43 -3.38
C LYS A 65 -2.94 14.70 -3.60
N VAL A 66 -2.94 13.70 -4.47
CA VAL A 66 -1.73 12.95 -4.82
C VAL A 66 -0.60 13.87 -5.31
N GLU A 67 -0.95 14.93 -6.08
CA GLU A 67 0.02 15.91 -6.57
C GLU A 67 0.70 16.69 -5.45
N ASP A 68 -0.05 17.08 -4.42
CA ASP A 68 0.49 17.87 -3.30
C ASP A 68 1.37 16.96 -2.43
N PHE A 69 0.95 15.73 -2.17
CA PHE A 69 1.77 14.73 -1.51
C PHE A 69 3.07 14.42 -2.27
N ALA A 70 2.99 14.22 -3.58
CA ALA A 70 4.16 13.98 -4.43
C ALA A 70 5.14 15.17 -4.39
N LYS A 71 4.66 16.43 -4.37
CA LYS A 71 5.52 17.62 -4.20
C LYS A 71 6.20 17.63 -2.83
N GLN A 72 5.48 17.29 -1.75
CA GLN A 72 6.07 17.20 -0.41
C GLN A 72 7.18 16.14 -0.38
N VAL A 73 6.94 14.96 -0.97
CA VAL A 73 7.96 13.92 -1.09
C VAL A 73 9.17 14.43 -1.86
N GLY A 74 8.98 15.04 -3.04
CA GLY A 74 10.08 15.55 -3.87
C GLY A 74 10.86 16.71 -3.25
N SER A 75 10.30 17.43 -2.26
CA SER A 75 10.99 18.49 -1.50
C SER A 75 11.76 17.96 -0.28
N SER A 76 11.60 16.70 0.06
CA SER A 76 12.31 16.05 1.16
C SER A 76 13.72 15.59 0.72
N LYS A 77 14.56 15.25 1.68
CA LYS A 77 15.85 14.60 1.39
C LYS A 77 15.68 13.09 1.34
N VAL A 78 16.51 12.42 0.57
CA VAL A 78 16.57 10.95 0.54
C VAL A 78 16.76 10.41 1.97
N GLY A 79 15.90 9.48 2.37
CA GLY A 79 15.88 8.89 3.71
C GLY A 79 15.12 9.66 4.77
N ASP A 80 14.66 10.89 4.50
CA ASP A 80 13.86 11.67 5.48
C ASP A 80 12.50 11.03 5.77
N LEU A 81 11.90 10.40 4.76
CA LEU A 81 10.57 9.77 4.85
C LEU A 81 10.74 8.25 4.79
N ASP A 82 10.75 7.58 5.92
CA ASP A 82 10.94 6.13 6.01
C ASP A 82 9.72 5.48 6.67
N GLU A 83 8.97 4.71 5.89
CA GLU A 83 7.82 3.97 6.38
C GLU A 83 8.15 2.48 6.43
N LYS A 84 8.22 1.94 7.65
CA LYS A 84 8.37 0.51 7.92
C LYS A 84 6.99 -0.11 8.05
N PHE A 85 6.70 -1.13 7.28
CA PHE A 85 5.37 -1.70 7.19
C PHE A 85 5.37 -3.22 7.17
N THR A 86 4.22 -3.79 7.51
CA THR A 86 3.96 -5.22 7.42
C THR A 86 2.62 -5.43 6.73
N ILE A 87 2.57 -6.28 5.72
CA ILE A 87 1.30 -6.65 5.08
C ILE A 87 0.57 -7.62 5.98
N SER A 88 -0.57 -7.18 6.51
CA SER A 88 -1.39 -7.98 7.41
C SER A 88 -2.48 -8.78 6.69
N LYS A 89 -3.09 -8.19 5.65
CA LYS A 89 -4.18 -8.82 4.91
C LYS A 89 -4.22 -8.33 3.48
N ILE A 90 -4.41 -9.25 2.54
CA ILE A 90 -4.69 -8.98 1.13
C ILE A 90 -5.99 -9.70 0.77
N LEU A 91 -6.89 -9.01 0.11
CA LEU A 91 -8.12 -9.54 -0.44
C LEU A 91 -8.19 -9.12 -1.90
N ILE A 92 -8.44 -10.06 -2.81
CA ILE A 92 -8.50 -9.83 -4.26
C ILE A 92 -9.81 -10.37 -4.79
N ASP A 93 -10.48 -9.55 -5.60
CA ASP A 93 -11.65 -9.95 -6.37
C ASP A 93 -11.55 -9.34 -7.80
N GLY A 94 -11.17 -10.15 -8.77
CA GLY A 94 -10.97 -9.73 -10.15
C GLY A 94 -9.98 -8.58 -10.28
N ASN A 95 -10.46 -7.42 -10.69
CA ASN A 95 -9.66 -6.21 -10.90
C ASN A 95 -9.61 -5.27 -9.67
N MET A 96 -10.08 -5.72 -8.52
CA MET A 96 -10.07 -4.97 -7.26
C MET A 96 -9.27 -5.72 -6.21
N ALA A 97 -8.50 -4.97 -5.41
CA ALA A 97 -7.83 -5.51 -4.23
C ALA A 97 -7.90 -4.55 -3.05
N SER A 98 -7.98 -5.13 -1.85
CA SER A 98 -7.90 -4.42 -0.57
C SER A 98 -6.70 -4.90 0.21
N VAL A 99 -5.88 -4.00 0.73
CA VAL A 99 -4.67 -4.34 1.50
C VAL A 99 -4.62 -3.57 2.80
N TRP A 100 -4.45 -4.28 3.93
CA TRP A 100 -4.36 -3.73 5.27
C TRP A 100 -2.92 -3.80 5.76
N ILE A 101 -2.33 -2.63 6.08
CA ILE A 101 -0.90 -2.49 6.34
C ILE A 101 -0.66 -1.70 7.62
N PRO A 102 -0.38 -2.35 8.76
CA PRO A 102 0.24 -1.70 9.89
C PRO A 102 1.58 -1.08 9.51
N TYR A 103 1.85 0.15 9.99
CA TYR A 103 3.07 0.86 9.68
C TYR A 103 3.64 1.63 10.87
N GLN A 104 4.93 1.95 10.77
CA GLN A 104 5.65 2.89 11.62
C GLN A 104 6.38 3.89 10.72
N PHE A 105 6.08 5.17 10.89
CA PHE A 105 6.70 6.22 10.10
C PHE A 105 7.80 6.92 10.87
N TYR A 106 8.94 7.07 10.22
CA TYR A 106 10.11 7.77 10.72
C TYR A 106 10.38 9.00 9.86
N TYR A 107 10.60 10.13 10.52
CA TYR A 107 11.00 11.38 9.88
C TYR A 107 12.43 11.73 10.29
N LYS A 108 13.34 11.82 9.32
CA LYS A 108 14.77 12.09 9.56
C LYS A 108 15.39 11.14 10.60
N GLY A 109 15.04 9.86 10.50
CA GLY A 109 15.52 8.81 11.38
C GLY A 109 14.83 8.74 12.75
N ASN A 110 13.95 9.68 13.10
CA ASN A 110 13.23 9.69 14.35
C ASN A 110 11.81 9.15 14.19
N PHE A 111 11.35 8.31 15.13
CA PHE A 111 9.97 7.85 15.15
C PHE A 111 9.01 9.04 15.23
N SER A 112 8.07 9.11 14.30
CA SER A 112 7.05 10.16 14.22
C SER A 112 5.69 9.67 14.72
N HIS A 113 5.18 8.63 14.10
CA HIS A 113 3.89 8.03 14.42
C HIS A 113 3.80 6.61 13.83
N CYS A 114 2.76 5.91 14.23
CA CYS A 114 2.37 4.64 13.63
C CYS A 114 0.87 4.63 13.33
N GLY A 115 0.43 3.63 12.60
CA GLY A 115 -0.97 3.48 12.27
C GLY A 115 -1.24 2.25 11.42
N VAL A 116 -2.30 2.36 10.66
CA VAL A 116 -2.66 1.40 9.62
C VAL A 116 -3.02 2.16 8.36
N ASN A 117 -2.45 1.75 7.24
CA ASN A 117 -2.90 2.12 5.92
C ASN A 117 -3.91 1.08 5.41
N SER A 118 -5.07 1.55 4.96
CA SER A 118 -6.03 0.76 4.20
C SER A 118 -5.98 1.18 2.75
N PHE A 119 -5.46 0.29 1.90
CA PHE A 119 -5.35 0.52 0.46
C PHE A 119 -6.50 -0.14 -0.28
N GLN A 120 -7.03 0.55 -1.28
CA GLN A 120 -7.85 -0.02 -2.34
C GLN A 120 -7.11 0.13 -3.66
N LEU A 121 -6.93 -0.97 -4.38
CA LEU A 121 -6.24 -0.99 -5.66
C LEU A 121 -7.20 -1.44 -6.77
N ALA A 122 -6.94 -0.92 -7.96
CA ALA A 122 -7.65 -1.31 -9.18
C ALA A 122 -6.64 -1.75 -10.24
N LYS A 123 -6.97 -2.84 -10.96
CA LYS A 123 -6.18 -3.29 -12.11
C LYS A 123 -6.68 -2.57 -13.37
N LEU A 124 -5.90 -1.60 -13.82
CA LEU A 124 -6.21 -0.74 -14.97
C LEU A 124 -5.19 -1.01 -16.08
N ASN A 125 -5.67 -1.32 -17.29
CA ASN A 125 -4.80 -1.65 -18.44
C ASN A 125 -3.74 -2.71 -18.09
N ASN A 126 -4.16 -3.74 -17.34
CA ASN A 126 -3.32 -4.85 -16.86
C ASN A 126 -2.25 -4.46 -15.82
N GLU A 127 -2.31 -3.26 -15.23
CA GLU A 127 -1.44 -2.80 -14.14
C GLU A 127 -2.25 -2.49 -12.89
N TRP A 128 -1.76 -2.91 -11.72
CA TRP A 128 -2.33 -2.51 -10.44
C TRP A 128 -1.93 -1.08 -10.10
N LYS A 129 -2.92 -0.25 -9.76
CA LYS A 129 -2.75 1.15 -9.32
C LYS A 129 -3.47 1.36 -8.00
N ILE A 130 -2.92 2.21 -7.15
CA ILE A 130 -3.57 2.65 -5.91
C ILE A 130 -4.72 3.59 -6.30
N GLN A 131 -5.95 3.20 -5.95
CA GLN A 131 -7.15 3.98 -6.19
C GLN A 131 -7.57 4.79 -4.98
N TYR A 132 -7.37 4.24 -3.80
CA TYR A 132 -7.72 4.89 -2.56
C TYR A 132 -6.79 4.45 -1.44
N ILE A 133 -6.44 5.39 -0.58
CA ILE A 133 -5.76 5.12 0.68
C ILE A 133 -6.40 5.96 1.78
N ILE A 134 -6.65 5.33 2.93
CA ILE A 134 -6.97 6.01 4.17
C ILE A 134 -6.07 5.48 5.27
N ASP A 135 -5.52 6.37 6.10
CA ASP A 135 -4.65 5.99 7.21
C ASP A 135 -5.12 6.51 8.55
N THR A 136 -4.77 5.79 9.60
CA THR A 136 -4.84 6.24 10.99
C THR A 136 -3.47 6.65 11.48
N ARG A 137 -3.40 7.59 12.43
CA ARG A 137 -2.13 8.06 13.02
C ARG A 137 -2.21 8.12 14.54
N ARG A 138 -1.23 7.51 15.21
CA ARG A 138 -1.09 7.50 16.68
C ARG A 138 0.38 7.40 17.08
N LYS A 139 0.69 7.67 18.36
CA LYS A 139 2.06 7.58 18.89
C LYS A 139 2.26 6.39 19.85
N ASP A 140 1.19 5.76 20.23
CA ASP A 140 1.14 4.62 21.16
C ASP A 140 0.41 3.43 20.53
N ASN A 141 0.43 2.28 21.20
CA ASN A 141 -0.22 1.04 20.74
C ASN A 141 0.13 0.68 19.29
N CYS A 142 1.38 0.89 18.90
CA CYS A 142 1.86 0.53 17.57
C CYS A 142 1.84 -0.99 17.38
N ILE A 143 1.28 -1.43 16.27
CA ILE A 143 1.34 -2.85 15.87
C ILE A 143 2.79 -3.11 15.44
N LYS A 144 3.40 -4.16 16.00
CA LYS A 144 4.78 -4.57 15.71
C LYS A 144 4.80 -5.57 14.57
#